data_c7e10847cd6c46f3ccd988bb7841b284
#
_entry.id   c7e10847cd6c46f3ccd988bb7841b284
#
_cell.length_a   1.000
_cell.length_b   1.000
_cell.length_c   1.000
_cell.angle_alpha   90.00
_cell.angle_beta   90.00
_cell.angle_gamma   90.00
#
_symmetry.space_group_name_H-M   'P 1'
#
loop_
_entity.id
_entity.type
_entity.pdbx_description
1 polymer ?
#
loop_
_entity_poly.entity_id
_entity_poly.type
_entity_poly.pdbx_seq_one_letter_code
_entity_poly.pdbx_strand_id
1 'polypeptide(L)'
;MFTKLRRRAEFTKVYERGARLRGRFMTCFALPNELGTPRLGIAASQKIGNAVVRNKAKRRVRELFKAHKPLTGIDIVVIPRREMADASWQNIEADYRAALQKIEKGTGSLFGTKDRNLFSQRKSNG
;
A
#
# COMPACT_ATOMS: atom_id res chain seq x y z
N MET A 1 7.32 -4.42 -16.15
CA MET A 1 8.06 -4.53 -14.89
C MET A 1 7.91 -3.25 -14.08
N PHE A 2 7.84 -3.34 -12.79
CA PHE A 2 7.67 -2.16 -11.95
C PHE A 2 8.91 -1.92 -11.10
N THR A 3 9.05 -0.69 -10.61
CA THR A 3 10.17 -0.30 -9.77
C THR A 3 9.82 -0.59 -8.30
N LYS A 4 10.80 -1.03 -7.54
CA LYS A 4 10.60 -1.37 -6.14
C LYS A 4 11.19 -0.31 -5.22
N LEU A 5 10.53 -0.08 -4.10
CA LEU A 5 11.12 0.68 -3.01
C LEU A 5 12.08 -0.24 -2.25
N ARG A 6 13.27 0.22 -1.96
CA ARG A 6 14.28 -0.62 -1.33
C ARG A 6 14.86 -0.03 -0.05
N ARG A 7 15.01 1.29 -0.02
CA ARG A 7 15.69 1.94 1.09
C ARG A 7 14.73 2.25 2.22
N ARG A 8 15.22 2.12 3.45
CA ARG A 8 14.42 2.45 4.62
C ARG A 8 13.88 3.88 4.56
N ALA A 9 14.70 4.81 4.09
CA ALA A 9 14.28 6.20 3.99
C ALA A 9 13.08 6.38 3.06
N GLU A 10 13.01 5.60 1.99
CA GLU A 10 11.88 5.65 1.08
C GLU A 10 10.60 5.16 1.75
N PHE A 11 10.69 4.07 2.51
CA PHE A 11 9.54 3.56 3.26
C PHE A 11 9.09 4.57 4.31
N THR A 12 10.03 5.13 5.06
CA THR A 12 9.73 6.10 6.10
C THR A 12 9.00 7.30 5.53
N LYS A 13 9.45 7.80 4.40
CA LYS A 13 8.82 8.94 3.76
C LYS A 13 7.37 8.66 3.42
N VAL A 14 7.10 7.46 2.89
CA VAL A 14 5.73 7.08 2.55
C VAL A 14 4.88 6.95 3.80
N TYR A 15 5.42 6.37 4.87
CA TYR A 15 4.68 6.26 6.12
C TYR A 15 4.34 7.61 6.72
N GLU A 16 5.28 8.54 6.66
CA GLU A 16 5.10 9.84 7.31
C GLU A 16 4.24 10.79 6.50
N ARG A 17 4.35 10.74 5.18
CA ARG A 17 3.71 11.72 4.32
C ARG A 17 2.56 11.18 3.50
N GLY A 18 2.48 9.87 3.36
CA GLY A 18 1.47 9.26 2.51
C GLY A 18 0.13 9.10 3.18
N ALA A 19 -0.87 8.84 2.36
CA ALA A 19 -2.20 8.50 2.86
C ALA A 19 -2.20 7.05 3.32
N ARG A 20 -2.89 6.79 4.42
CA ARG A 20 -3.01 5.46 4.98
C ARG A 20 -4.38 4.90 4.68
N LEU A 21 -4.41 3.71 4.07
CA LEU A 21 -5.64 3.05 3.70
C LEU A 21 -5.67 1.67 4.34
N ARG A 22 -6.47 1.56 5.37
CA ARG A 22 -6.53 0.33 6.15
C ARG A 22 -7.57 -0.61 5.56
N GLY A 23 -7.13 -1.77 5.11
CA GLY A 23 -8.01 -2.79 4.57
C GLY A 23 -8.13 -3.98 5.52
N ARG A 24 -8.85 -4.98 5.05
CA ARG A 24 -9.07 -6.20 5.83
C ARG A 24 -7.83 -7.07 5.88
N PHE A 25 -7.16 -7.23 4.75
CA PHE A 25 -6.02 -8.14 4.64
C PHE A 25 -4.69 -7.43 4.56
N MET A 26 -4.72 -6.12 4.38
CA MET A 26 -3.50 -5.35 4.23
C MET A 26 -3.76 -3.89 4.57
N THR A 27 -2.70 -3.18 4.93
CA THR A 27 -2.75 -1.73 5.04
C THR A 27 -1.86 -1.18 3.95
N CYS A 28 -2.36 -0.19 3.21
CA CYS A 28 -1.61 0.44 2.14
C CYS A 28 -1.29 1.89 2.50
N PHE A 29 -0.07 2.30 2.21
CA PHE A 29 0.32 3.72 2.29
C PHE A 29 0.65 4.17 0.88
N ALA A 30 0.22 5.35 0.50
CA ALA A 30 0.43 5.85 -0.85
C ALA A 30 0.86 7.30 -0.83
N LEU A 31 1.88 7.62 -1.63
CA LEU A 31 2.41 8.97 -1.73
C LEU A 31 2.82 9.23 -3.18
N PRO A 32 2.40 10.34 -3.79
CA PRO A 32 2.86 10.68 -5.13
C PRO A 32 4.37 10.80 -5.16
N ASN A 33 4.99 10.28 -6.22
CA ASN A 33 6.44 10.28 -6.31
C ASN A 33 7.02 11.16 -7.41
N GLU A 34 6.16 11.73 -8.25
CA GLU A 34 6.56 12.62 -9.35
C GLU A 34 7.55 11.98 -10.34
N LEU A 35 7.59 10.65 -10.35
CA LEU A 35 8.51 9.93 -11.26
C LEU A 35 7.83 9.43 -12.52
N GLY A 36 6.51 9.53 -12.57
CA GLY A 36 5.78 9.04 -13.73
C GLY A 36 5.53 7.55 -13.73
N THR A 37 6.15 6.81 -12.82
CA THR A 37 5.93 5.36 -12.72
C THR A 37 5.65 4.99 -11.27
N PRO A 38 4.77 4.00 -11.04
CA PRO A 38 4.51 3.56 -9.69
C PRO A 38 5.66 2.71 -9.15
N ARG A 39 5.88 2.79 -7.84
CA ARG A 39 6.86 1.96 -7.16
C ARG A 39 6.18 1.24 -6.02
N LEU A 40 6.59 0.00 -5.79
CA LEU A 40 5.99 -0.86 -4.77
C LEU A 40 7.00 -1.20 -3.69
N GLY A 41 6.61 -1.01 -2.44
CA GLY A 41 7.34 -1.52 -1.29
C GLY A 41 6.45 -2.47 -0.51
N ILE A 42 7.04 -3.52 0.04
CA ILE A 42 6.30 -4.49 0.83
C ILE A 42 6.98 -4.64 2.18
N ALA A 43 6.23 -4.39 3.24
CA ALA A 43 6.74 -4.51 4.59
C ALA A 43 6.08 -5.71 5.27
N ALA A 44 6.67 -6.89 5.11
CA ALA A 44 6.16 -8.12 5.71
C ALA A 44 7.05 -8.48 6.89
N SER A 45 6.55 -8.25 8.10
CA SER A 45 7.31 -8.49 9.31
C SER A 45 7.17 -9.93 9.79
N GLN A 46 8.01 -10.29 10.75
CA GLN A 46 7.96 -11.62 11.35
C GLN A 46 6.64 -11.88 12.09
N LYS A 47 5.92 -10.82 12.40
CA LYS A 47 4.62 -10.95 13.08
C LYS A 47 3.59 -11.71 12.29
N ILE A 48 3.69 -11.70 10.96
CA ILE A 48 2.69 -12.39 10.15
C ILE A 48 2.96 -13.88 10.00
N GLY A 49 4.15 -14.34 10.37
CA GLY A 49 4.46 -15.75 10.31
C GLY A 49 5.92 -16.01 9.97
N ASN A 50 6.22 -17.28 9.68
CA ASN A 50 7.57 -17.68 9.31
C ASN A 50 7.90 -17.23 7.88
N ALA A 51 9.09 -17.59 7.42
CA ALA A 51 9.57 -17.15 6.11
C ALA A 51 8.66 -17.61 4.97
N VAL A 52 8.11 -18.81 5.09
CA VAL A 52 7.22 -19.34 4.04
C VAL A 52 5.96 -18.47 3.93
N VAL A 53 5.35 -18.15 5.06
CA VAL A 53 4.15 -17.32 5.10
C VAL A 53 4.46 -15.92 4.57
N ARG A 54 5.57 -15.34 5.04
CA ARG A 54 5.95 -13.99 4.59
C ARG A 54 6.21 -13.95 3.10
N ASN A 55 6.91 -14.94 2.56
CA ASN A 55 7.21 -14.99 1.13
C ASN A 55 5.95 -15.16 0.30
N LYS A 56 5.01 -15.95 0.78
CA LYS A 56 3.74 -16.12 0.10
C LYS A 56 2.97 -14.79 0.06
N ALA A 57 2.93 -14.08 1.18
CA ALA A 57 2.26 -12.79 1.23
C ALA A 57 2.91 -11.79 0.29
N LYS A 58 4.24 -11.73 0.28
CA LYS A 58 4.95 -10.83 -0.63
C LYS A 58 4.65 -11.14 -2.09
N ARG A 59 4.64 -12.43 -2.45
CA ARG A 59 4.33 -12.83 -3.82
C ARG A 59 2.93 -12.40 -4.20
N ARG A 60 1.97 -12.57 -3.31
CA ARG A 60 0.60 -12.16 -3.58
C ARG A 60 0.47 -10.67 -3.78
N VAL A 61 1.18 -9.88 -2.96
CA VAL A 61 1.17 -8.43 -3.14
C VAL A 61 1.75 -8.05 -4.50
N ARG A 62 2.84 -8.69 -4.90
CA ARG A 62 3.43 -8.40 -6.21
C ARG A 62 2.48 -8.75 -7.35
N GLU A 63 1.75 -9.85 -7.20
CA GLU A 63 0.76 -10.25 -8.21
C GLU A 63 -0.40 -9.25 -8.28
N LEU A 64 -0.86 -8.78 -7.13
CA LEU A 64 -1.89 -7.75 -7.09
C LEU A 64 -1.42 -6.47 -7.79
N PHE A 65 -0.21 -6.04 -7.49
CA PHE A 65 0.33 -4.82 -8.07
C PHE A 65 0.45 -4.95 -9.60
N LYS A 66 0.89 -6.10 -10.07
CA LYS A 66 1.01 -6.32 -11.51
C LYS A 66 -0.34 -6.35 -12.20
N ALA A 67 -1.34 -6.96 -11.55
CA ALA A 67 -2.67 -7.06 -12.12
C ALA A 67 -3.41 -5.73 -12.12
N HIS A 68 -3.13 -4.87 -11.14
CA HIS A 68 -3.85 -3.62 -10.95
C HIS A 68 -2.88 -2.49 -10.66
N LYS A 69 -2.11 -2.09 -11.67
CA LYS A 69 -1.14 -1.01 -11.49
C LYS A 69 -1.84 0.33 -11.33
N PRO A 70 -1.30 1.19 -10.45
CA PRO A 70 -1.82 2.55 -10.36
C PRO A 70 -1.64 3.30 -11.68
N LEU A 71 -2.52 4.26 -11.92
CA LEU A 71 -2.48 5.05 -13.15
C LEU A 71 -1.43 6.16 -13.15
N THR A 72 -0.96 6.55 -11.98
CA THR A 72 -0.02 7.66 -11.85
C THR A 72 1.23 7.22 -11.12
N GLY A 73 2.23 8.09 -11.10
CA GLY A 73 3.46 7.84 -10.37
C GLY A 73 3.23 7.96 -8.88
N ILE A 74 3.08 6.83 -8.23
CA ILE A 74 2.79 6.75 -6.79
C ILE A 74 3.68 5.70 -6.17
N ASP A 75 4.22 6.03 -5.00
CA ASP A 75 4.88 5.03 -4.15
C ASP A 75 3.81 4.41 -3.27
N ILE A 76 3.69 3.09 -3.36
CA ILE A 76 2.75 2.35 -2.53
C ILE A 76 3.51 1.38 -1.65
N VAL A 77 3.28 1.46 -0.35
CA VAL A 77 3.82 0.47 0.59
C VAL A 77 2.66 -0.36 1.10
N VAL A 78 2.77 -1.66 0.94
CA VAL A 78 1.74 -2.60 1.40
C VAL A 78 2.27 -3.35 2.61
N ILE A 79 1.52 -3.32 3.69
CA ILE A 79 1.81 -4.08 4.90
C ILE A 79 0.77 -5.19 4.97
N PRO A 80 1.13 -6.41 4.56
CA PRO A 80 0.16 -7.51 4.59
C PRO A 80 -0.10 -7.96 6.02
N ARG A 81 -1.31 -8.42 6.24
CA ARG A 81 -1.68 -9.04 7.51
C ARG A 81 -1.52 -10.55 7.38
N ARG A 82 -1.48 -11.21 8.53
CA ARG A 82 -1.29 -12.66 8.56
C ARG A 82 -2.33 -13.38 7.70
N GLU A 83 -3.57 -12.94 7.78
CA GLU A 83 -4.68 -13.58 7.09
C GLU A 83 -4.52 -13.55 5.57
N MET A 84 -3.71 -12.64 5.05
CA MET A 84 -3.53 -12.53 3.62
C MET A 84 -2.95 -13.79 2.98
N ALA A 85 -2.12 -14.50 3.71
CA ALA A 85 -1.48 -15.70 3.15
C ALA A 85 -2.48 -16.80 2.85
N ASP A 86 -3.56 -16.89 3.64
CA ASP A 86 -4.54 -17.96 3.51
C ASP A 86 -5.86 -17.52 2.91
N ALA A 87 -6.04 -16.24 2.66
CA ALA A 87 -7.28 -15.75 2.09
C ALA A 87 -7.39 -16.12 0.62
N SER A 88 -8.61 -16.17 0.12
CA SER A 88 -8.83 -16.42 -1.31
C SER A 88 -8.29 -15.26 -2.13
N TRP A 89 -7.90 -15.55 -3.36
CA TRP A 89 -7.44 -14.51 -4.27
C TRP A 89 -8.50 -13.43 -4.44
N GLN A 90 -9.76 -13.85 -4.62
CA GLN A 90 -10.86 -12.92 -4.81
C GLN A 90 -10.99 -11.93 -3.66
N ASN A 91 -10.80 -12.41 -2.44
CA ASN A 91 -10.93 -11.56 -1.27
C ASN A 91 -9.79 -10.56 -1.14
N ILE A 92 -8.56 -11.00 -1.37
CA ILE A 92 -7.43 -10.07 -1.29
C ILE A 92 -7.45 -9.10 -2.47
N GLU A 93 -7.89 -9.55 -3.62
CA GLU A 93 -8.02 -8.69 -4.79
C GLU A 93 -9.05 -7.59 -4.55
N ALA A 94 -10.20 -7.95 -3.98
CA ALA A 94 -11.23 -6.97 -3.67
C ALA A 94 -10.71 -5.93 -2.68
N ASP A 95 -9.98 -6.38 -1.66
CA ASP A 95 -9.42 -5.50 -0.65
C ASP A 95 -8.41 -4.53 -1.28
N TYR A 96 -7.53 -5.04 -2.12
CA TYR A 96 -6.51 -4.23 -2.78
C TYR A 96 -7.15 -3.23 -3.74
N ARG A 97 -8.12 -3.68 -4.53
CA ARG A 97 -8.78 -2.81 -5.50
C ARG A 97 -9.53 -1.68 -4.80
N ALA A 98 -10.15 -1.98 -3.66
CA ALA A 98 -10.84 -0.94 -2.90
C ALA A 98 -9.85 0.14 -2.44
N ALA A 99 -8.68 -0.28 -1.97
CA ALA A 99 -7.65 0.66 -1.56
C ALA A 99 -7.15 1.47 -2.76
N LEU A 100 -6.90 0.80 -3.87
CA LEU A 100 -6.39 1.46 -5.07
C LEU A 100 -7.39 2.48 -5.61
N GLN A 101 -8.68 2.14 -5.59
CA GLN A 101 -9.71 3.07 -6.02
C GLN A 101 -9.73 4.32 -5.16
N LYS A 102 -9.57 4.17 -3.85
CA LYS A 102 -9.54 5.32 -2.96
C LYS A 102 -8.33 6.19 -3.25
N ILE A 103 -7.19 5.57 -3.52
CA ILE A 103 -5.97 6.30 -3.87
C ILE A 103 -6.18 7.08 -5.16
N GLU A 104 -6.65 6.43 -6.21
CA GLU A 104 -6.81 7.05 -7.51
C GLU A 104 -7.92 8.10 -7.52
N LYS A 105 -9.02 7.78 -6.86
CA LYS A 105 -10.16 8.69 -6.78
C LYS A 105 -9.80 9.95 -6.03
N GLY A 106 -9.00 9.79 -5.00
CA GLY A 106 -8.61 10.89 -4.15
C GLY A 106 -7.33 11.58 -4.56
N THR A 107 -6.70 11.20 -5.68
CA THR A 107 -5.40 11.73 -6.03
C THR A 107 -5.36 13.25 -5.99
N GLY A 108 -6.34 13.88 -6.61
CA GLY A 108 -6.40 15.34 -6.63
C GLY A 108 -6.73 15.93 -5.27
N SER A 109 -7.58 15.28 -4.50
CA SER A 109 -7.98 15.76 -3.19
C SER A 109 -7.23 15.08 -2.06
N LEU A 110 -6.87 13.81 -2.24
CA LEU A 110 -6.18 13.05 -1.21
C LEU A 110 -4.82 13.62 -0.87
N PHE A 111 -4.17 14.22 -1.86
CA PHE A 111 -2.86 14.81 -1.67
C PHE A 111 -2.91 16.33 -1.71
N GLY A 112 -4.11 16.90 -1.48
CA GLY A 112 -4.29 18.31 -1.35
C GLY A 112 -4.47 18.70 0.12
N THR A 113 -4.94 19.93 0.32
CA THR A 113 -5.10 20.46 1.66
C THR A 113 -6.07 19.65 2.51
N LYS A 114 -7.19 19.26 1.91
CA LYS A 114 -8.20 18.48 2.62
C LYS A 114 -7.64 17.15 3.11
N ASP A 115 -6.81 16.57 2.29
CA ASP A 115 -6.26 15.27 2.62
C ASP A 115 -5.29 15.35 3.78
N ARG A 116 -4.60 16.45 3.87
CA ARG A 116 -3.74 16.66 5.01
C ARG A 116 -4.55 16.72 6.30
N ASN A 117 -5.70 17.34 6.25
CA ASN A 117 -6.58 17.40 7.41
C ASN A 117 -7.07 16.02 7.79
N LEU A 118 -7.48 15.24 6.80
CA LEU A 118 -7.92 13.88 7.03
C LEU A 118 -6.79 13.04 7.63
N PHE A 119 -5.61 13.20 7.09
CA PHE A 119 -4.45 12.49 7.56
C PHE A 119 -4.10 12.88 9.00
N SER A 120 -4.23 14.17 9.30
CA SER A 120 -3.99 14.67 10.65
C SER A 120 -4.97 14.09 11.65
N GLN A 121 -6.24 14.01 11.28
CA GLN A 121 -7.24 13.41 12.13
C GLN A 121 -6.91 11.97 12.45
N ARG A 122 -6.44 11.24 11.47
CA ARG A 122 -6.05 9.85 11.67
C ARG A 122 -4.89 9.74 12.63
N LYS A 123 -3.94 10.64 12.53
CA LYS A 123 -2.83 10.68 13.46
C LYS A 123 -3.30 10.97 14.88
N SER A 124 -4.26 11.87 15.01
CA SER A 124 -4.80 12.21 16.33
C SER A 124 -5.47 11.01 16.97
N ASN A 125 -6.11 10.19 16.18
CA ASN A 125 -6.83 9.04 16.66
C ASN A 125 -5.94 7.83 16.88
N GLY A 126 -4.80 7.83 16.29
CA GLY A 126 -3.87 6.71 16.38
C GLY A 126 -2.70 6.97 17.30
#